data_cdd11dfdb11024c28d309c922295517d
#
_entry.id   cdd11dfdb11024c28d309c922295517d
#
_cell.length_a   1.000
_cell.length_b   1.000
_cell.length_c   1.000
_cell.angle_alpha   90.00
_cell.angle_beta   90.00
_cell.angle_gamma   90.00
#
_symmetry.space_group_name_H-M   'P 1'
#
loop_
_entity.id
_entity.type
_entity.pdbx_description
1 polymer ?
#
loop_
_entity_poly.entity_id
_entity_poly.type
_entity_poly.pdbx_seq_one_letter_code
_entity_poly.pdbx_strand_id
1 'polypeptide(L)'
;MATHNGARYIKEQIDSILPQLAEGDELIVSDDGSKDDTIEIIEQYADPRIKVFRYQHPVKFTDHFATHRYASRNFENAMSHAKGDIVFLCDQDDVWTSDKVAKCVEALKDALLVKHNGIRIDSESKPMGLDSCGVPVSSHLLVNLYRLKIPGSHVAFRRELLDVALPLPENTVSHDAWLGCLASCIGRCVTLDDRLIRYRIHQANVSVHKKNSVFVQMRYRLELLLQIIKRLK
;
A
#
# COMPACT_ATOMS: atom_id res chain seq x y z
N MET A 1 -4.89 2.81 -5.54
CA MET A 1 -3.59 3.40 -5.96
C MET A 1 -3.49 4.81 -5.42
N ALA A 2 -2.33 5.19 -4.86
CA ALA A 2 -2.03 6.57 -4.50
C ALA A 2 -1.01 7.14 -5.50
N THR A 3 -1.26 8.34 -6.04
CA THR A 3 -0.41 8.97 -7.05
C THR A 3 0.01 10.39 -6.64
N HIS A 4 1.23 10.77 -7.03
CA HIS A 4 1.76 12.12 -6.97
C HIS A 4 2.97 12.25 -7.89
N ASN A 5 2.86 13.00 -9.00
CA ASN A 5 3.91 13.20 -10.00
C ASN A 5 4.51 11.86 -10.48
N GLY A 6 3.66 10.94 -10.96
CA GLY A 6 3.99 9.57 -11.36
C GLY A 6 4.08 9.33 -12.85
N ALA A 7 4.03 10.37 -13.70
CA ALA A 7 3.94 10.27 -15.16
C ALA A 7 4.94 9.29 -15.78
N ARG A 8 6.14 9.19 -15.19
CA ARG A 8 7.22 8.32 -15.69
C ARG A 8 6.87 6.83 -15.66
N TYR A 9 6.11 6.37 -14.66
CA TYR A 9 5.92 4.94 -14.39
C TYR A 9 4.47 4.50 -14.39
N ILE A 10 3.53 5.44 -14.24
CA ILE A 10 2.11 5.14 -14.04
C ILE A 10 1.51 4.27 -15.15
N LYS A 11 1.98 4.47 -16.39
CA LYS A 11 1.53 3.67 -17.53
C LYS A 11 1.88 2.19 -17.37
N GLU A 12 3.14 1.87 -17.04
CA GLU A 12 3.61 0.49 -16.85
C GLU A 12 2.85 -0.18 -15.68
N GLN A 13 2.58 0.56 -14.62
CA GLN A 13 1.81 0.07 -13.48
C GLN A 13 0.37 -0.26 -13.88
N ILE A 14 -0.35 0.64 -14.55
CA ILE A 14 -1.73 0.42 -14.99
C ILE A 14 -1.81 -0.73 -16.00
N ASP A 15 -0.89 -0.80 -16.96
CA ASP A 15 -0.81 -1.88 -17.93
C ASP A 15 -0.64 -3.26 -17.27
N SER A 16 -0.01 -3.33 -16.09
CA SER A 16 0.15 -4.57 -15.32
C SER A 16 -1.08 -4.95 -14.50
N ILE A 17 -1.95 -4.01 -14.19
CA ILE A 17 -3.14 -4.20 -13.34
C ILE A 17 -4.35 -4.55 -14.18
N LEU A 18 -4.68 -3.74 -15.19
CA LEU A 18 -5.94 -3.82 -15.94
C LEU A 18 -6.24 -5.21 -16.53
N PRO A 19 -5.26 -5.96 -17.07
CA PRO A 19 -5.52 -7.31 -17.60
C PRO A 19 -5.97 -8.33 -16.55
N GLN A 20 -5.78 -8.03 -15.25
CA GLN A 20 -6.14 -8.91 -14.15
C GLN A 20 -7.51 -8.56 -13.53
N LEU A 21 -8.09 -7.41 -13.90
CA LEU A 21 -9.39 -6.95 -13.40
C LEU A 21 -10.54 -7.49 -14.25
N ALA A 22 -11.54 -8.05 -13.60
CA ALA A 22 -12.80 -8.42 -14.21
C ALA A 22 -13.70 -7.19 -14.46
N GLU A 23 -14.85 -7.36 -15.12
CA GLU A 23 -15.78 -6.29 -15.44
C GLU A 23 -16.33 -5.55 -14.22
N GLY A 24 -16.52 -6.25 -13.09
CA GLY A 24 -17.02 -5.67 -11.83
C GLY A 24 -15.95 -5.09 -10.92
N ASP A 25 -14.67 -5.26 -11.28
CA ASP A 25 -13.56 -4.75 -10.47
C ASP A 25 -13.28 -3.27 -10.76
N GLU A 26 -12.48 -2.63 -9.89
CA GLU A 26 -12.19 -1.21 -10.00
C GLU A 26 -10.72 -0.90 -9.67
N LEU A 27 -10.17 0.08 -10.36
CA LEU A 27 -8.90 0.72 -10.02
C LEU A 27 -9.20 2.13 -9.50
N ILE A 28 -9.23 2.26 -8.18
CA ILE A 28 -9.38 3.55 -7.51
C ILE A 28 -8.02 4.25 -7.47
N VAL A 29 -7.94 5.41 -8.09
CA VAL A 29 -6.75 6.28 -8.08
C VAL A 29 -7.05 7.51 -7.24
N SER A 30 -6.25 7.75 -6.20
CA SER A 30 -6.27 9.00 -5.43
C SER A 30 -5.03 9.80 -5.78
N ASP A 31 -5.22 10.98 -6.35
CA ASP A 31 -4.13 11.85 -6.80
C ASP A 31 -3.91 13.02 -5.84
N ASP A 32 -2.71 13.12 -5.30
CA ASP A 32 -2.28 14.16 -4.37
C ASP A 32 -1.70 15.38 -5.11
N GLY A 33 -2.51 15.94 -6.03
CA GLY A 33 -2.19 17.19 -6.73
C GLY A 33 -0.96 17.09 -7.64
N SER A 34 -0.88 16.06 -8.47
CA SER A 34 0.13 15.93 -9.53
C SER A 34 0.16 17.17 -10.43
N LYS A 35 1.37 17.55 -10.82
CA LYS A 35 1.64 18.70 -11.71
C LYS A 35 2.30 18.30 -13.02
N ASP A 36 2.60 17.04 -13.17
CA ASP A 36 3.08 16.39 -14.40
C ASP A 36 1.90 15.72 -15.13
N ASP A 37 2.17 15.01 -16.20
CA ASP A 37 1.18 14.38 -17.06
C ASP A 37 0.53 13.13 -16.44
N THR A 38 0.64 12.90 -15.11
CA THR A 38 0.11 11.71 -14.44
C THR A 38 -1.37 11.50 -14.73
N ILE A 39 -2.18 12.53 -14.57
CA ILE A 39 -3.63 12.44 -14.73
C ILE A 39 -4.01 12.27 -16.21
N GLU A 40 -3.37 13.02 -17.07
CA GLU A 40 -3.58 12.93 -18.53
C GLU A 40 -3.29 11.51 -19.04
N ILE A 41 -2.22 10.88 -18.55
CA ILE A 41 -1.88 9.48 -18.92
C ILE A 41 -2.96 8.51 -18.42
N ILE A 42 -3.48 8.70 -17.21
CA ILE A 42 -4.53 7.82 -16.66
C ILE A 42 -5.83 7.99 -17.45
N GLU A 43 -6.23 9.21 -17.76
CA GLU A 43 -7.47 9.51 -18.50
C GLU A 43 -7.45 8.97 -19.93
N GLN A 44 -6.28 8.84 -20.56
CA GLN A 44 -6.12 8.26 -21.91
C GLN A 44 -6.54 6.78 -21.99
N TYR A 45 -6.58 6.05 -20.89
CA TYR A 45 -7.06 4.66 -20.89
C TYR A 45 -8.55 4.54 -21.26
N ALA A 46 -9.34 5.56 -20.94
CA ALA A 46 -10.78 5.58 -21.14
C ALA A 46 -11.49 4.29 -20.66
N ASP A 47 -10.94 3.62 -19.66
CA ASP A 47 -11.46 2.37 -19.09
C ASP A 47 -12.42 2.69 -17.91
N PRO A 48 -13.70 2.23 -17.97
CA PRO A 48 -14.70 2.55 -16.95
C PRO A 48 -14.37 1.98 -15.56
N ARG A 49 -13.45 1.01 -15.47
CA ARG A 49 -12.99 0.47 -14.21
C ARG A 49 -12.02 1.41 -13.47
N ILE A 50 -11.41 2.38 -14.16
CA ILE A 50 -10.54 3.39 -13.52
C ILE A 50 -11.38 4.55 -13.02
N LYS A 51 -11.21 4.86 -11.73
CA LYS A 51 -11.90 5.98 -11.08
C LYS A 51 -10.88 6.89 -10.39
N VAL A 52 -10.77 8.12 -10.85
CA VAL A 52 -9.79 9.10 -10.36
C VAL A 52 -10.45 10.03 -9.37
N PHE A 53 -9.85 10.17 -8.19
CA PHE A 53 -10.24 11.11 -7.15
C PHE A 53 -9.08 12.06 -6.86
N ARG A 54 -9.30 13.35 -7.08
CA ARG A 54 -8.31 14.38 -6.72
C ARG A 54 -8.38 14.64 -5.23
N TYR A 55 -7.25 14.55 -4.55
CA TYR A 55 -7.17 14.72 -3.11
C TYR A 55 -6.39 16.00 -2.79
N GLN A 56 -6.86 16.72 -1.78
CA GLN A 56 -6.16 17.87 -1.21
C GLN A 56 -6.06 17.66 0.29
N HIS A 57 -4.85 17.74 0.81
CA HIS A 57 -4.62 17.57 2.24
C HIS A 57 -5.26 18.70 3.04
N PRO A 58 -6.17 18.39 3.99
CA PRO A 58 -6.77 19.41 4.84
C PRO A 58 -5.79 19.96 5.88
N VAL A 59 -4.69 19.24 6.14
CA VAL A 59 -3.68 19.56 7.16
C VAL A 59 -2.29 19.55 6.54
N LYS A 60 -1.46 20.52 6.91
CA LYS A 60 -0.05 20.57 6.51
C LYS A 60 0.81 19.84 7.53
N PHE A 61 1.50 18.78 7.09
CA PHE A 61 2.49 18.08 7.90
C PHE A 61 3.86 18.74 7.75
N THR A 62 4.56 18.94 8.87
CA THR A 62 5.90 19.60 8.90
C THR A 62 6.92 18.76 9.69
N ASP A 63 6.52 17.63 10.25
CA ASP A 63 7.40 16.78 11.04
C ASP A 63 8.30 15.88 10.15
N HIS A 64 9.19 15.16 10.81
CA HIS A 64 10.12 14.23 10.14
C HIS A 64 9.42 13.17 9.29
N PHE A 65 8.16 12.84 9.57
CA PHE A 65 7.36 11.84 8.87
C PHE A 65 6.38 12.45 7.85
N ALA A 66 6.47 13.73 7.56
CA ALA A 66 5.51 14.44 6.72
C ALA A 66 5.21 13.70 5.41
N THR A 67 6.25 13.27 4.67
CA THR A 67 6.08 12.56 3.39
C THR A 67 5.29 11.26 3.56
N HIS A 68 5.58 10.47 4.60
CA HIS A 68 4.84 9.23 4.89
C HIS A 68 3.40 9.51 5.28
N ARG A 69 3.14 10.61 6.02
CA ARG A 69 1.79 11.01 6.39
C ARG A 69 0.98 11.45 5.18
N TYR A 70 1.58 12.23 4.26
CA TYR A 70 0.94 12.60 3.00
C TYR A 70 0.56 11.35 2.20
N ALA A 71 1.49 10.42 1.99
CA ALA A 71 1.19 9.15 1.32
C ALA A 71 0.08 8.38 2.03
N SER A 72 0.12 8.27 3.38
CA SER A 72 -0.90 7.55 4.14
C SER A 72 -2.29 8.17 4.02
N ARG A 73 -2.40 9.50 3.99
CA ARG A 73 -3.68 10.19 3.78
C ARG A 73 -4.20 10.04 2.34
N ASN A 74 -3.30 10.03 1.37
CA ASN A 74 -3.67 9.77 -0.01
C ASN A 74 -4.21 8.33 -0.18
N PHE A 75 -3.56 7.34 0.44
CA PHE A 75 -4.09 5.97 0.51
C PHE A 75 -5.40 5.87 1.27
N GLU A 76 -5.57 6.61 2.37
CA GLU A 76 -6.84 6.66 3.09
C GLU A 76 -7.97 7.15 2.19
N ASN A 77 -7.74 8.23 1.43
CA ASN A 77 -8.72 8.72 0.47
C ASN A 77 -9.05 7.66 -0.59
N ALA A 78 -8.06 6.98 -1.16
CA ALA A 78 -8.30 5.89 -2.11
C ALA A 78 -9.14 4.76 -1.48
N MET A 79 -8.78 4.30 -0.28
CA MET A 79 -9.47 3.23 0.42
C MET A 79 -10.90 3.58 0.79
N SER A 80 -11.20 4.84 1.12
CA SER A 80 -12.55 5.30 1.45
C SER A 80 -13.54 5.22 0.26
N HIS A 81 -13.02 5.19 -0.97
CA HIS A 81 -13.81 5.05 -2.19
C HIS A 81 -13.89 3.60 -2.69
N ALA A 82 -13.11 2.68 -2.11
CA ALA A 82 -13.10 1.29 -2.54
C ALA A 82 -14.39 0.56 -2.16
N LYS A 83 -14.96 -0.18 -3.12
CA LYS A 83 -16.22 -0.93 -2.97
C LYS A 83 -16.05 -2.45 -3.12
N GLY A 84 -14.96 -2.89 -3.75
CA GLY A 84 -14.66 -4.31 -3.96
C GLY A 84 -14.47 -5.06 -2.63
N ASP A 85 -14.77 -6.35 -2.60
CA ASP A 85 -14.63 -7.20 -1.41
C ASP A 85 -13.19 -7.47 -1.01
N ILE A 86 -12.27 -7.36 -1.96
CA ILE A 86 -10.83 -7.52 -1.77
C ILE A 86 -10.12 -6.25 -2.23
N VAL A 87 -9.26 -5.73 -1.39
CA VAL A 87 -8.52 -4.48 -1.62
C VAL A 87 -7.04 -4.78 -1.78
N PHE A 88 -6.46 -4.30 -2.86
CA PHE A 88 -5.04 -4.31 -3.14
C PHE A 88 -4.48 -2.89 -3.01
N LEU A 89 -3.46 -2.71 -2.18
CA LEU A 89 -2.72 -1.44 -2.20
C LEU A 89 -1.70 -1.47 -3.32
N CYS A 90 -1.56 -0.37 -4.05
CA CYS A 90 -0.52 -0.25 -5.06
C CYS A 90 0.02 1.18 -5.13
N ASP A 91 1.33 1.28 -5.24
CA ASP A 91 2.04 2.50 -5.56
C ASP A 91 1.97 2.75 -7.09
N GLN A 92 2.34 3.93 -7.53
CA GLN A 92 2.24 4.34 -8.94
C GLN A 92 3.38 3.85 -9.84
N ASP A 93 4.42 3.24 -9.26
CA ASP A 93 5.74 3.06 -9.86
C ASP A 93 6.24 1.61 -9.87
N ASP A 94 5.42 0.67 -9.45
CA ASP A 94 5.71 -0.76 -9.46
C ASP A 94 5.18 -1.45 -10.74
N VAL A 95 5.33 -2.78 -10.83
CA VAL A 95 4.73 -3.61 -11.88
C VAL A 95 4.23 -4.92 -11.27
N TRP A 96 2.96 -5.25 -11.43
CA TRP A 96 2.40 -6.50 -10.95
C TRP A 96 2.75 -7.67 -11.88
N THR A 97 2.94 -8.87 -11.33
CA THR A 97 2.96 -10.09 -12.15
C THR A 97 1.54 -10.48 -12.54
N SER A 98 1.39 -11.18 -13.65
CA SER A 98 0.08 -11.52 -14.24
C SER A 98 -0.79 -12.44 -13.38
N ASP A 99 -0.24 -13.03 -12.33
CA ASP A 99 -0.89 -13.98 -11.41
C ASP A 99 -1.15 -13.39 -10.02
N LYS A 100 -0.81 -12.12 -9.78
CA LYS A 100 -0.90 -11.49 -8.46
C LYS A 100 -2.32 -11.50 -7.92
N VAL A 101 -3.29 -11.05 -8.72
CA VAL A 101 -4.69 -10.98 -8.26
C VAL A 101 -5.19 -12.39 -7.93
N ALA A 102 -5.03 -13.33 -8.83
CA ALA A 102 -5.53 -14.70 -8.65
C ALA A 102 -4.95 -15.37 -7.37
N LYS A 103 -3.63 -15.28 -7.16
CA LYS A 103 -2.97 -15.88 -6.00
C LYS A 103 -3.36 -15.22 -4.68
N CYS A 104 -3.46 -13.89 -4.66
CA CYS A 104 -3.89 -13.18 -3.45
C CYS A 104 -5.35 -13.46 -3.11
N VAL A 105 -6.25 -13.48 -4.11
CA VAL A 105 -7.67 -13.82 -3.92
C VAL A 105 -7.82 -15.23 -3.35
N GLU A 106 -7.08 -16.21 -3.87
CA GLU A 106 -7.10 -17.57 -3.34
C GLU A 106 -6.67 -17.63 -1.88
N ALA A 107 -5.57 -16.96 -1.53
CA ALA A 107 -5.06 -16.92 -0.15
C ALA A 107 -6.02 -16.20 0.82
N LEU A 108 -6.81 -15.24 0.34
CA LEU A 108 -7.77 -14.48 1.14
C LEU A 108 -9.08 -15.24 1.40
N LYS A 109 -9.29 -16.43 0.84
CA LYS A 109 -10.42 -17.29 1.23
C LYS A 109 -10.38 -17.65 2.72
N ASP A 110 -9.17 -17.88 3.25
CA ASP A 110 -8.93 -18.30 4.63
C ASP A 110 -8.16 -17.27 5.47
N ALA A 111 -7.96 -16.06 4.96
CA ALA A 111 -7.22 -15.01 5.64
C ALA A 111 -7.88 -13.63 5.49
N LEU A 112 -7.64 -12.74 6.45
CA LEU A 112 -8.05 -11.36 6.41
C LEU A 112 -7.05 -10.49 5.62
N LEU A 113 -5.77 -10.81 5.72
CA LEU A 113 -4.69 -10.12 5.04
C LEU A 113 -3.67 -11.11 4.50
N VAL A 114 -3.28 -10.91 3.26
CA VAL A 114 -2.17 -11.61 2.61
C VAL A 114 -1.04 -10.63 2.31
N LYS A 115 0.18 -11.06 2.59
CA LYS A 115 1.40 -10.40 2.16
C LYS A 115 2.16 -11.32 1.23
N HIS A 116 2.71 -10.80 0.14
CA HIS A 116 3.55 -11.55 -0.79
C HIS A 116 4.97 -10.98 -0.87
N ASN A 117 5.86 -11.67 -1.55
CA ASN A 117 7.19 -11.19 -1.89
C ASN A 117 7.20 -10.50 -3.26
N GLY A 118 8.36 -10.02 -3.68
CA GLY A 118 8.58 -9.39 -4.99
C GLY A 118 10.05 -9.36 -5.35
N ILE A 119 10.35 -8.89 -6.54
CA ILE A 119 11.70 -8.68 -7.05
C ILE A 119 11.95 -7.17 -7.15
N ARG A 120 13.11 -6.71 -6.69
CA ARG A 120 13.53 -5.32 -6.91
C ARG A 120 13.93 -5.10 -8.35
N ILE A 121 13.45 -3.99 -8.91
CA ILE A 121 13.85 -3.47 -10.22
C ILE A 121 14.39 -2.05 -10.07
N ASP A 122 15.24 -1.63 -10.98
CA ASP A 122 15.74 -0.26 -11.05
C ASP A 122 14.78 0.68 -11.79
N SER A 123 15.18 1.93 -11.98
CA SER A 123 14.40 2.95 -12.70
C SER A 123 14.12 2.58 -14.18
N GLU A 124 14.86 1.65 -14.74
CA GLU A 124 14.74 1.19 -16.14
C GLU A 124 14.08 -0.21 -16.21
N SER A 125 13.36 -0.63 -15.17
CA SER A 125 12.69 -1.93 -15.06
C SER A 125 13.62 -3.16 -15.09
N LYS A 126 14.94 -3.00 -14.88
CA LYS A 126 15.89 -4.10 -14.88
C LYS A 126 15.92 -4.77 -13.49
N PRO A 127 15.89 -6.11 -13.42
CA PRO A 127 15.98 -6.83 -12.15
C PRO A 127 17.32 -6.56 -11.44
N MET A 128 17.25 -6.27 -10.14
CA MET A 128 18.43 -6.06 -9.29
C MET A 128 18.93 -7.33 -8.59
N GLY A 129 18.31 -8.49 -8.85
CA GLY A 129 18.69 -9.77 -8.24
C GLY A 129 18.37 -9.90 -6.74
N LEU A 130 17.54 -9.02 -6.19
CA LEU A 130 17.20 -8.97 -4.78
C LEU A 130 15.70 -9.10 -4.57
N ASP A 131 15.30 -9.81 -3.52
CA ASP A 131 13.91 -9.83 -3.06
C ASP A 131 13.53 -8.46 -2.46
N SER A 132 12.30 -8.05 -2.69
CA SER A 132 11.82 -6.77 -2.19
C SER A 132 11.43 -6.84 -0.71
N CYS A 133 10.84 -7.96 -0.26
CA CYS A 133 10.43 -8.11 1.13
C CYS A 133 10.28 -9.60 1.54
N GLY A 134 11.35 -10.21 2.04
CA GLY A 134 11.36 -11.59 2.53
C GLY A 134 10.88 -11.79 3.98
N VAL A 135 10.43 -10.75 4.69
CA VAL A 135 10.00 -10.88 6.09
C VAL A 135 8.50 -11.22 6.14
N PRO A 136 8.10 -12.37 6.73
CA PRO A 136 6.69 -12.75 6.80
C PRO A 136 5.87 -11.84 7.72
N VAL A 137 4.60 -11.62 7.37
CA VAL A 137 3.61 -11.08 8.28
C VAL A 137 3.20 -12.17 9.28
N SER A 138 2.87 -11.77 10.50
CA SER A 138 2.42 -12.66 11.58
C SER A 138 0.95 -12.37 11.92
N SER A 139 0.24 -13.38 12.42
CA SER A 139 -1.06 -13.17 13.10
C SER A 139 -0.90 -12.75 14.57
N HIS A 140 0.31 -12.35 14.99
CA HIS A 140 0.59 -11.86 16.33
C HIS A 140 1.08 -10.41 16.27
N LEU A 141 0.33 -9.51 16.89
CA LEU A 141 0.59 -8.06 16.91
C LEU A 141 2.03 -7.72 17.30
N LEU A 142 2.53 -8.28 18.41
CA LEU A 142 3.87 -7.94 18.92
C LEU A 142 4.99 -8.31 17.94
N VAL A 143 4.82 -9.39 17.17
CA VAL A 143 5.78 -9.79 16.14
C VAL A 143 5.81 -8.76 15.01
N ASN A 144 4.64 -8.31 14.55
CA ASN A 144 4.54 -7.30 13.50
C ASN A 144 5.05 -5.93 13.98
N LEU A 145 4.73 -5.53 15.20
CA LEU A 145 5.27 -4.31 15.82
C LEU A 145 6.79 -4.33 15.94
N TYR A 146 7.37 -5.47 16.28
CA TYR A 146 8.83 -5.62 16.34
C TYR A 146 9.47 -5.51 14.93
N ARG A 147 8.92 -6.21 13.95
CA ARG A 147 9.47 -6.29 12.59
C ARG A 147 9.17 -5.06 11.76
N LEU A 148 7.94 -4.54 11.80
CA LEU A 148 7.39 -3.41 11.00
C LEU A 148 7.83 -3.44 9.51
N LYS A 149 7.79 -4.62 8.89
CA LYS A 149 8.13 -4.82 7.48
C LYS A 149 6.92 -5.33 6.70
N ILE A 150 5.94 -4.46 6.55
CA ILE A 150 4.69 -4.73 5.84
C ILE A 150 4.54 -3.63 4.77
N PRO A 151 5.25 -3.70 3.63
CA PRO A 151 5.10 -2.68 2.58
C PRO A 151 3.71 -2.73 1.98
N GLY A 152 3.08 -1.58 1.78
CA GLY A 152 1.72 -1.46 1.27
C GLY A 152 1.52 -2.16 -0.08
N SER A 153 2.41 -1.93 -1.05
CA SER A 153 2.33 -2.54 -2.39
C SER A 153 2.43 -4.07 -2.40
N HIS A 154 2.81 -4.69 -1.28
CA HIS A 154 2.95 -6.15 -1.13
C HIS A 154 1.76 -6.79 -0.39
N VAL A 155 0.68 -6.06 -0.11
CA VAL A 155 -0.46 -6.60 0.63
C VAL A 155 -1.75 -6.50 -0.16
N ALA A 156 -2.61 -7.50 0.08
CA ALA A 156 -4.03 -7.45 -0.21
C ALA A 156 -4.81 -7.91 1.02
N PHE A 157 -6.05 -7.46 1.15
CA PHE A 157 -6.86 -7.78 2.32
C PHE A 157 -8.35 -7.74 1.98
N ARG A 158 -9.15 -8.39 2.81
CA ARG A 158 -10.62 -8.33 2.71
C ARG A 158 -11.11 -6.96 3.17
N ARG A 159 -12.05 -6.37 2.42
CA ARG A 159 -12.58 -5.01 2.66
C ARG A 159 -13.09 -4.81 4.09
N GLU A 160 -13.58 -5.86 4.76
CA GLU A 160 -14.01 -5.80 6.16
C GLU A 160 -12.92 -5.27 7.13
N LEU A 161 -11.63 -5.34 6.75
CA LEU A 161 -10.57 -4.68 7.51
C LEU A 161 -10.75 -3.15 7.53
N LEU A 162 -11.28 -2.56 6.45
CA LEU A 162 -11.49 -1.11 6.37
C LEU A 162 -12.58 -0.62 7.32
N ASP A 163 -13.58 -1.47 7.63
CA ASP A 163 -14.66 -1.12 8.57
C ASP A 163 -14.11 -0.83 9.99
N VAL A 164 -12.99 -1.48 10.33
CA VAL A 164 -12.28 -1.25 11.58
C VAL A 164 -11.12 -0.27 11.42
N ALA A 165 -10.46 -0.23 10.25
CA ALA A 165 -9.23 0.55 10.06
C ALA A 165 -9.48 2.04 9.79
N LEU A 166 -10.60 2.38 9.12
CA LEU A 166 -10.91 3.75 8.74
C LEU A 166 -11.82 4.46 9.76
N PRO A 167 -11.72 5.79 9.88
CA PRO A 167 -10.64 6.62 9.36
C PRO A 167 -9.30 6.29 10.02
N LEU A 168 -8.20 6.51 9.31
CA LEU A 168 -6.86 6.33 9.92
C LEU A 168 -6.70 7.25 11.13
N PRO A 169 -6.05 6.80 12.23
CA PRO A 169 -5.73 7.68 13.35
C PRO A 169 -5.01 8.95 12.88
N GLU A 170 -5.31 10.09 13.51
CA GLU A 170 -4.80 11.40 13.09
C GLU A 170 -3.27 11.42 12.93
N ASN A 171 -2.56 10.77 13.84
CA ASN A 171 -1.10 10.70 13.84
C ASN A 171 -0.51 9.49 13.11
N THR A 172 -1.28 8.81 12.25
CA THR A 172 -0.76 7.67 11.48
C THR A 172 0.39 8.10 10.58
N VAL A 173 1.53 7.46 10.75
CA VAL A 173 2.73 7.66 9.92
C VAL A 173 2.68 6.75 8.70
N SER A 174 2.28 5.50 8.88
CA SER A 174 2.35 4.44 7.86
C SER A 174 1.03 3.67 7.85
N HIS A 175 0.25 3.84 6.80
CA HIS A 175 -1.03 3.16 6.60
C HIS A 175 -0.87 1.64 6.53
N ASP A 176 0.22 1.18 5.91
CA ASP A 176 0.54 -0.23 5.75
C ASP A 176 0.90 -0.92 7.09
N ALA A 177 1.71 -0.27 7.92
CA ALA A 177 1.99 -0.75 9.27
C ALA A 177 0.72 -0.77 10.15
N TRP A 178 -0.12 0.26 10.03
CA TRP A 178 -1.42 0.31 10.70
C TRP A 178 -2.32 -0.85 10.30
N LEU A 179 -2.55 -1.03 9.00
CA LEU A 179 -3.39 -2.10 8.46
C LEU A 179 -2.88 -3.49 8.84
N GLY A 180 -1.58 -3.74 8.65
CA GLY A 180 -1.00 -5.05 8.93
C GLY A 180 -0.98 -5.41 10.41
N CYS A 181 -0.72 -4.43 11.30
CA CYS A 181 -0.79 -4.65 12.74
C CYS A 181 -2.24 -4.82 13.21
N LEU A 182 -3.17 -4.02 12.71
CA LEU A 182 -4.59 -4.13 13.05
C LEU A 182 -5.17 -5.47 12.58
N ALA A 183 -4.88 -5.88 11.34
CA ALA A 183 -5.32 -7.17 10.80
C ALA A 183 -4.87 -8.36 11.66
N SER A 184 -3.65 -8.29 12.23
CA SER A 184 -3.15 -9.35 13.11
C SER A 184 -3.87 -9.45 14.46
N CYS A 185 -4.68 -8.45 14.83
CA CYS A 185 -5.49 -8.46 16.05
C CYS A 185 -6.89 -9.04 15.82
N ILE A 186 -7.42 -8.92 14.59
CA ILE A 186 -8.82 -9.23 14.32
C ILE A 186 -9.03 -10.38 13.34
N GLY A 187 -7.95 -10.86 12.70
CA GLY A 187 -8.04 -11.94 11.74
C GLY A 187 -6.71 -12.63 11.45
N ARG A 188 -6.78 -13.63 10.60
CA ARG A 188 -5.61 -14.40 10.17
C ARG A 188 -4.84 -13.61 9.10
N CYS A 189 -3.51 -13.52 9.29
CA CYS A 189 -2.58 -12.98 8.30
C CYS A 189 -1.72 -14.12 7.74
N VAL A 190 -1.52 -14.14 6.42
CA VAL A 190 -0.70 -15.14 5.73
C VAL A 190 0.36 -14.49 4.87
N THR A 191 1.43 -15.21 4.61
CA THR A 191 2.49 -14.77 3.71
C THR A 191 2.62 -15.78 2.57
N LEU A 192 2.65 -15.27 1.34
CA LEU A 192 3.02 -16.03 0.14
C LEU A 192 4.51 -15.77 -0.15
N ASP A 193 5.25 -16.83 -0.43
CA ASP A 193 6.65 -16.71 -0.87
C ASP A 193 6.75 -16.28 -2.35
N ASP A 194 5.62 -16.29 -3.05
CA ASP A 194 5.51 -15.87 -4.43
C ASP A 194 5.95 -14.42 -4.63
N ARG A 195 6.70 -14.18 -5.71
CA ARG A 195 7.19 -12.86 -6.12
C ARG A 195 6.17 -12.22 -7.05
N LEU A 196 5.13 -11.61 -6.48
CA LEU A 196 3.96 -11.11 -7.22
C LEU A 196 4.05 -9.63 -7.64
N ILE A 197 5.20 -9.00 -7.38
CA ILE A 197 5.45 -7.61 -7.75
C ILE A 197 6.92 -7.42 -8.16
N ARG A 198 7.13 -6.59 -9.15
CA ARG A 198 8.42 -6.00 -9.48
C ARG A 198 8.46 -4.62 -8.83
N TYR A 199 9.11 -4.56 -7.66
CA TYR A 199 9.19 -3.38 -6.80
C TYR A 199 10.28 -2.44 -7.26
N ARG A 200 9.92 -1.24 -7.68
CA ARG A 200 10.85 -0.28 -8.26
C ARG A 200 11.60 0.52 -7.21
N ILE A 201 12.90 0.63 -7.40
CA ILE A 201 13.80 1.45 -6.58
C ILE A 201 14.31 2.62 -7.41
N HIS A 202 13.97 3.83 -6.99
CA HIS A 202 14.45 5.07 -7.57
C HIS A 202 14.58 6.17 -6.50
N GLN A 203 15.16 7.32 -6.86
CA GLN A 203 15.48 8.38 -5.89
C GLN A 203 14.25 9.04 -5.25
N ALA A 204 13.09 9.00 -5.88
CA ALA A 204 11.86 9.58 -5.37
C ALA A 204 11.03 8.64 -4.46
N ASN A 205 11.46 7.39 -4.23
CA ASN A 205 10.75 6.51 -3.31
C ASN A 205 10.71 7.09 -1.88
N VAL A 206 9.53 7.13 -1.29
CA VAL A 206 9.33 7.59 0.10
C VAL A 206 10.11 6.73 1.11
N SER A 207 10.29 5.43 0.81
CA SER A 207 10.90 4.45 1.70
C SER A 207 12.45 4.43 1.73
N VAL A 208 13.12 5.15 0.81
CA VAL A 208 14.60 5.10 0.67
C VAL A 208 15.34 6.02 1.67
N HIS A 209 14.62 6.75 2.52
CA HIS A 209 15.20 7.74 3.39
C HIS A 209 15.75 7.18 4.72
N LYS A 210 16.79 7.86 5.25
CA LYS A 210 17.64 7.62 6.42
C LYS A 210 17.01 6.72 7.51
N LYS A 211 17.81 5.76 7.99
CA LYS A 211 17.45 4.95 9.18
C LYS A 211 17.15 5.88 10.36
N ASN A 212 15.94 5.79 10.88
CA ASN A 212 15.54 6.48 12.10
C ASN A 212 16.36 5.99 13.29
N SER A 213 16.62 6.87 14.26
CA SER A 213 17.25 6.46 15.52
C SER A 213 16.39 5.41 16.25
N VAL A 214 17.00 4.59 17.08
CA VAL A 214 16.30 3.57 17.87
C VAL A 214 15.18 4.18 18.72
N PHE A 215 15.41 5.35 19.30
CA PHE A 215 14.41 6.08 20.07
C PHE A 215 13.16 6.45 19.24
N VAL A 216 13.36 6.99 18.05
CA VAL A 216 12.26 7.33 17.11
C VAL A 216 11.49 6.08 16.71
N GLN A 217 12.19 4.98 16.44
CA GLN A 217 11.55 3.71 16.10
C GLN A 217 10.73 3.14 17.26
N MET A 218 11.23 3.21 18.49
CA MET A 218 10.51 2.74 19.68
C MET A 218 9.28 3.59 19.96
N ARG A 219 9.41 4.93 19.89
CA ARG A 219 8.29 5.86 20.03
C ARG A 219 7.20 5.57 19.01
N TYR A 220 7.55 5.39 17.74
CA TYR A 220 6.60 5.07 16.70
C TYR A 220 5.85 3.75 16.96
N ARG A 221 6.56 2.69 17.41
CA ARG A 221 5.94 1.42 17.77
C ARG A 221 4.96 1.54 18.92
N LEU A 222 5.32 2.32 19.95
CA LEU A 222 4.45 2.57 21.09
C LEU A 222 3.21 3.36 20.68
N GLU A 223 3.36 4.41 19.88
CA GLU A 223 2.24 5.20 19.35
C GLU A 223 1.28 4.31 18.53
N LEU A 224 1.82 3.47 17.65
CA LEU A 224 1.04 2.52 16.87
C LEU A 224 0.27 1.52 17.74
N LEU A 225 0.93 0.96 18.78
CA LEU A 225 0.29 0.06 19.74
C LEU A 225 -0.87 0.75 20.47
N LEU A 226 -0.66 1.97 20.97
CA LEU A 226 -1.68 2.73 21.68
C LEU A 226 -2.87 3.07 20.78
N GLN A 227 -2.62 3.41 19.50
CA GLN A 227 -3.67 3.64 18.51
C GLN A 227 -4.51 2.37 18.28
N ILE A 228 -3.86 1.21 18.15
CA ILE A 228 -4.55 -0.09 17.96
C ILE A 228 -5.42 -0.41 19.18
N ILE A 229 -4.86 -0.28 20.40
CA ILE A 229 -5.62 -0.51 21.63
C ILE A 229 -6.85 0.41 21.72
N LYS A 230 -6.68 1.69 21.37
CA LYS A 230 -7.79 2.65 21.35
C LYS A 230 -8.85 2.29 20.30
N ARG A 231 -8.46 1.74 19.16
CA ARG A 231 -9.38 1.37 18.08
C ARG A 231 -10.20 0.14 18.39
N LEU A 232 -9.64 -0.80 19.15
CA LEU A 232 -10.28 -2.08 19.45
C LEU A 232 -11.09 -2.09 20.76
N LYS A 233 -11.10 -0.99 21.51
CA LYS A 233 -12.00 -0.75 22.67
C LYS A 233 -13.36 -0.25 22.24
#